data_35d70ab4d938b71761f0c15fb28c01f5
#
_entry.id   35d70ab4d938b71761f0c15fb28c01f5
#
_cell.length_a   1.000
_cell.length_b   1.000
_cell.length_c   1.000
_cell.angle_alpha   90.00
_cell.angle_beta   90.00
_cell.angle_gamma   90.00
#
_symmetry.space_group_name_H-M   'P 1'
#
loop_
_entity.id
_entity.type
_entity.pdbx_description
1 polymer ?
#
loop_
_entity_poly.entity_id
_entity_poly.type
_entity_poly.pdbx_seq_one_letter_code
_entity_poly.pdbx_strand_id
1 'polypeptide(L)'
;MRLIIFGPPGAGKGTQAGLLGERHGITQISTGDILRDAMAQETELGKKAKSYIDAGDLVPDALVRDLAEQAIADEGYDDFVLDGYPRTDQQAEWLTEFLDENGTPLDAVLSMEVPDDALVRRLSRRRVHDETGETYHLDHDPPPEDVDPDLIVQRSDDEPETIRNRLEVYREETEPLASYYEDRDLLVSVDGTGEIEEVFGRIEEALDALER
;
A
#
# COMPACT_ATOMS: atom_id res chain seq x y z
N MET A 1 1.00 -16.90 -3.93
CA MET A 1 0.49 -15.87 -4.89
C MET A 1 1.33 -14.60 -4.77
N ARG A 2 1.57 -13.91 -5.88
CA ARG A 2 2.38 -12.70 -5.97
C ARG A 2 1.47 -11.57 -6.45
N LEU A 3 1.12 -10.69 -5.54
CA LEU A 3 0.08 -9.69 -5.73
C LEU A 3 0.64 -8.27 -5.61
N ILE A 4 -0.03 -7.34 -6.28
CA ILE A 4 0.04 -5.92 -5.97
C ILE A 4 -1.34 -5.50 -5.47
N ILE A 5 -1.40 -4.71 -4.41
CA ILE A 5 -2.61 -3.98 -4.04
C ILE A 5 -2.43 -2.51 -4.41
N PHE A 6 -3.27 -2.05 -5.30
CA PHE A 6 -3.21 -0.77 -5.99
C PHE A 6 -4.42 0.10 -5.62
N GLY A 7 -4.27 1.40 -5.68
CA GLY A 7 -5.36 2.33 -5.39
C GLY A 7 -4.90 3.58 -4.64
N PRO A 8 -5.77 4.61 -4.53
CA PRO A 8 -5.41 5.90 -3.95
C PRO A 8 -5.05 5.80 -2.45
N PRO A 9 -4.35 6.82 -1.91
CA PRO A 9 -4.19 6.97 -0.47
C PRO A 9 -5.55 6.95 0.23
N GLY A 10 -5.68 6.16 1.30
CA GLY A 10 -6.96 6.01 2.04
C GLY A 10 -7.92 4.96 1.48
N ALA A 11 -7.57 4.24 0.41
CA ALA A 11 -8.42 3.17 -0.15
C ALA A 11 -8.57 1.94 0.75
N GLY A 12 -7.71 1.77 1.76
CA GLY A 12 -7.73 0.62 2.66
C GLY A 12 -6.76 -0.50 2.29
N LYS A 13 -5.81 -0.23 1.38
CA LYS A 13 -4.82 -1.21 0.90
C LYS A 13 -4.10 -1.96 2.01
N GLY A 14 -3.50 -1.24 2.96
CA GLY A 14 -2.76 -1.84 4.07
C GLY A 14 -3.62 -2.74 4.95
N THR A 15 -4.87 -2.34 5.23
CA THR A 15 -5.84 -3.15 5.98
C THR A 15 -6.14 -4.46 5.25
N GLN A 16 -6.41 -4.38 3.96
CA GLN A 16 -6.73 -5.57 3.14
C GLN A 16 -5.51 -6.47 2.93
N ALA A 17 -4.32 -5.87 2.75
CA ALA A 17 -3.07 -6.62 2.66
C ALA A 17 -2.75 -7.35 3.98
N GLY A 18 -3.00 -6.71 5.13
CA GLY A 18 -2.88 -7.37 6.44
C GLY A 18 -3.80 -8.58 6.58
N LEU A 19 -5.07 -8.46 6.16
CA LEU A 19 -6.02 -9.58 6.16
C LEU A 19 -5.61 -10.72 5.22
N LEU A 20 -5.00 -10.40 4.06
CA LEU A 20 -4.41 -11.42 3.19
C LEU A 20 -3.28 -12.18 3.91
N GLY A 21 -2.46 -11.46 4.69
CA GLY A 21 -1.44 -12.09 5.54
C GLY A 21 -2.02 -13.02 6.59
N GLU A 22 -3.00 -12.54 7.35
CA GLU A 22 -3.61 -13.28 8.46
C GLU A 22 -4.36 -14.53 8.00
N ARG A 23 -5.09 -14.45 6.88
CA ARG A 23 -6.03 -15.50 6.45
C ARG A 23 -5.45 -16.44 5.40
N HIS A 24 -4.57 -15.94 4.54
CA HIS A 24 -4.02 -16.69 3.41
C HIS A 24 -2.50 -16.89 3.49
N GLY A 25 -1.83 -16.30 4.50
CA GLY A 25 -0.38 -16.42 4.66
C GLY A 25 0.43 -15.66 3.61
N ILE A 26 -0.19 -14.67 2.95
CA ILE A 26 0.44 -13.84 1.93
C ILE A 26 1.15 -12.67 2.61
N THR A 27 2.46 -12.63 2.61
CA THR A 27 3.24 -11.60 3.31
C THR A 27 3.03 -10.21 2.71
N GLN A 28 2.64 -9.24 3.54
CA GLN A 28 2.56 -7.84 3.12
C GLN A 28 3.95 -7.22 3.04
N ILE A 29 4.31 -6.67 1.88
CA ILE A 29 5.50 -5.85 1.67
C ILE A 29 5.05 -4.41 1.43
N SER A 30 5.08 -3.58 2.48
CA SER A 30 4.70 -2.17 2.41
C SER A 30 5.94 -1.27 2.30
N THR A 31 6.21 -0.74 1.12
CA THR A 31 7.33 0.21 0.93
C THR A 31 7.15 1.47 1.76
N GLY A 32 5.91 1.89 1.98
CA GLY A 32 5.60 3.02 2.84
C GLY A 32 5.96 2.78 4.31
N ASP A 33 5.72 1.58 4.84
CA ASP A 33 6.06 1.24 6.22
C ASP A 33 7.56 1.07 6.39
N ILE A 34 8.24 0.40 5.46
CA ILE A 34 9.72 0.29 5.44
C ILE A 34 10.38 1.68 5.49
N LEU A 35 9.87 2.65 4.69
CA LEU A 35 10.41 4.01 4.70
C LEU A 35 10.11 4.76 6.00
N ARG A 36 8.93 4.59 6.59
CA ARG A 36 8.57 5.17 7.89
C ARG A 36 9.42 4.61 9.03
N ASP A 37 9.64 3.31 9.05
CA ASP A 37 10.54 2.66 10.01
C ASP A 37 11.97 3.19 9.88
N ALA A 38 12.46 3.35 8.64
CA ALA A 38 13.75 3.95 8.38
C ALA A 38 13.84 5.41 8.88
N MET A 39 12.73 6.17 8.81
CA MET A 39 12.63 7.53 9.35
C MET A 39 12.64 7.52 10.88
N ALA A 40 11.88 6.66 11.51
CA ALA A 40 11.82 6.53 12.97
C ALA A 40 13.18 6.12 13.56
N GLN A 41 13.93 5.28 12.85
CA GLN A 41 15.29 4.84 13.21
C GLN A 41 16.38 5.85 12.80
N GLU A 42 16.02 6.99 12.19
CA GLU A 42 16.95 8.01 11.71
C GLU A 42 18.07 7.49 10.78
N THR A 43 17.79 6.44 10.02
CA THR A 43 18.75 5.92 9.02
C THR A 43 19.04 6.94 7.92
N GLU A 44 20.12 6.76 7.17
CA GLU A 44 20.44 7.63 6.03
C GLU A 44 19.35 7.60 4.95
N LEU A 45 18.68 6.45 4.77
CA LEU A 45 17.52 6.32 3.90
C LEU A 45 16.32 7.10 4.44
N GLY A 46 15.99 6.92 5.73
CA GLY A 46 14.89 7.62 6.37
C GLY A 46 15.04 9.14 6.32
N LYS A 47 16.25 9.66 6.56
CA LYS A 47 16.56 11.09 6.44
C LYS A 47 16.32 11.62 5.02
N LYS A 48 16.67 10.84 3.99
CA LYS A 48 16.41 11.21 2.58
C LYS A 48 14.92 11.15 2.23
N ALA A 49 14.21 10.14 2.69
CA ALA A 49 12.79 9.94 2.39
C ALA A 49 11.88 10.98 3.08
N LYS A 50 12.29 11.45 4.26
CA LYS A 50 11.45 12.27 5.14
C LYS A 50 10.84 13.49 4.45
N SER A 51 11.61 14.27 3.71
CA SER A 51 11.11 15.49 3.06
C SER A 51 10.04 15.22 2.01
N TYR A 52 10.14 14.10 1.29
CA TYR A 52 9.15 13.67 0.30
C TYR A 52 7.86 13.19 0.99
N ILE A 53 7.98 12.33 2.01
CA ILE A 53 6.84 11.78 2.73
C ILE A 53 6.06 12.88 3.44
N ASP A 54 6.73 13.80 4.15
CA ASP A 54 6.09 14.92 4.85
C ASP A 54 5.38 15.89 3.89
N ALA A 55 5.88 16.02 2.64
CA ALA A 55 5.23 16.81 1.59
C ALA A 55 4.09 16.05 0.89
N GLY A 56 4.03 14.73 1.00
CA GLY A 56 3.10 13.87 0.28
C GLY A 56 3.53 13.54 -1.14
N ASP A 57 4.82 13.76 -1.45
CA ASP A 57 5.44 13.47 -2.74
C ASP A 57 5.97 12.03 -2.81
N LEU A 58 6.31 11.55 -4.02
CA LEU A 58 6.97 10.27 -4.20
C LEU A 58 8.46 10.37 -3.83
N VAL A 59 8.94 9.38 -3.08
CA VAL A 59 10.38 9.17 -2.87
C VAL A 59 11.01 8.76 -4.20
N PRO A 60 12.24 9.20 -4.54
CA PRO A 60 12.88 8.88 -5.81
C PRO A 60 12.86 7.38 -6.15
N ASP A 61 12.48 7.04 -7.37
CA ASP A 61 12.20 5.68 -7.84
C ASP A 61 13.31 4.68 -7.53
N ALA A 62 14.58 5.06 -7.75
CA ALA A 62 15.71 4.18 -7.51
C ALA A 62 15.85 3.75 -6.05
N LEU A 63 15.50 4.63 -5.10
CA LEU A 63 15.56 4.29 -3.66
C LEU A 63 14.44 3.31 -3.28
N VAL A 64 13.24 3.49 -3.83
CA VAL A 64 12.09 2.63 -3.54
C VAL A 64 12.26 1.27 -4.22
N ARG A 65 12.84 1.27 -5.44
CA ARG A 65 13.16 0.04 -6.16
C ARG A 65 14.03 -0.89 -5.34
N ASP A 66 15.21 -0.41 -4.90
CA ASP A 66 16.17 -1.23 -4.14
C ASP A 66 15.53 -1.85 -2.89
N LEU A 67 14.65 -1.09 -2.22
CA LEU A 67 13.91 -1.57 -1.05
C LEU A 67 12.91 -2.68 -1.40
N ALA A 68 12.13 -2.47 -2.45
CA ALA A 68 11.10 -3.43 -2.86
C ALA A 68 11.73 -4.74 -3.34
N GLU A 69 12.76 -4.67 -4.20
CA GLU A 69 13.47 -5.83 -4.72
C GLU A 69 14.13 -6.64 -3.59
N GLN A 70 14.75 -5.95 -2.61
CA GLN A 70 15.35 -6.61 -1.45
C GLN A 70 14.28 -7.30 -0.59
N ALA A 71 13.17 -6.62 -0.31
CA ALA A 71 12.10 -7.19 0.50
C ALA A 71 11.45 -8.42 -0.17
N ILE A 72 11.23 -8.38 -1.50
CA ILE A 72 10.74 -9.53 -2.26
C ILE A 72 11.73 -10.70 -2.20
N ALA A 73 13.03 -10.42 -2.32
CA ALA A 73 14.07 -11.45 -2.26
C ALA A 73 14.16 -12.09 -0.87
N ASP A 74 14.02 -11.29 0.19
CA ASP A 74 14.03 -11.77 1.59
C ASP A 74 12.83 -12.70 1.89
N GLU A 75 11.66 -12.48 1.25
CA GLU A 75 10.49 -13.36 1.30
C GLU A 75 10.59 -14.58 0.36
N GLY A 76 11.66 -14.71 -0.40
CA GLY A 76 11.89 -15.86 -1.29
C GLY A 76 11.07 -15.83 -2.58
N TYR A 77 10.61 -14.67 -3.01
CA TYR A 77 9.88 -14.43 -4.28
C TYR A 77 8.49 -15.07 -4.39
N ASP A 78 7.88 -15.50 -3.31
CA ASP A 78 6.57 -16.15 -3.35
C ASP A 78 5.65 -15.67 -2.22
N ASP A 79 4.35 -15.86 -2.37
CA ASP A 79 3.32 -15.54 -1.37
C ASP A 79 3.46 -14.13 -0.74
N PHE A 80 3.51 -13.08 -1.59
CA PHE A 80 3.58 -11.69 -1.15
C PHE A 80 2.50 -10.81 -1.78
N VAL A 81 2.16 -9.71 -1.10
CA VAL A 81 1.39 -8.59 -1.64
C VAL A 81 2.16 -7.29 -1.46
N LEU A 82 2.45 -6.61 -2.58
CA LEU A 82 3.11 -5.30 -2.57
C LEU A 82 2.09 -4.19 -2.29
N ASP A 83 2.31 -3.41 -1.23
CA ASP A 83 1.54 -2.20 -0.91
C ASP A 83 2.41 -0.96 -1.09
N GLY A 84 1.99 -0.07 -1.99
CA GLY A 84 2.66 1.19 -2.25
C GLY A 84 3.84 1.13 -3.22
N TYR A 85 4.02 0.03 -3.94
CA TYR A 85 4.95 -0.15 -5.05
C TYR A 85 4.37 -1.13 -6.07
N PRO A 86 4.49 -0.85 -7.40
CA PRO A 86 5.04 0.36 -8.01
C PRO A 86 4.07 1.55 -7.92
N ARG A 87 4.60 2.77 -8.15
CA ARG A 87 3.83 4.03 -8.22
C ARG A 87 4.09 4.83 -9.47
N THR A 88 5.09 4.47 -10.28
CA THR A 88 5.42 5.11 -11.55
C THR A 88 5.61 4.05 -12.63
N ASP A 89 5.48 4.44 -13.90
CA ASP A 89 5.70 3.56 -15.05
C ASP A 89 7.09 2.91 -14.99
N GLN A 90 8.10 3.68 -14.62
CA GLN A 90 9.46 3.19 -14.51
C GLN A 90 9.61 2.10 -13.43
N GLN A 91 8.94 2.28 -12.28
CA GLN A 91 8.93 1.26 -11.24
C GLN A 91 8.20 -0.01 -11.69
N ALA A 92 7.10 0.12 -12.44
CA ALA A 92 6.34 -1.02 -12.95
C ALA A 92 7.16 -1.84 -13.97
N GLU A 93 7.90 -1.16 -14.85
CA GLU A 93 8.83 -1.80 -15.77
C GLU A 93 9.92 -2.59 -15.04
N TRP A 94 10.61 -1.93 -14.08
CA TRP A 94 11.65 -2.58 -13.28
C TRP A 94 11.14 -3.78 -12.48
N LEU A 95 9.98 -3.66 -11.86
CA LEU A 95 9.37 -4.77 -11.12
C LEU A 95 9.08 -5.96 -12.04
N THR A 96 8.53 -5.69 -13.22
CA THR A 96 8.23 -6.73 -14.21
C THR A 96 9.53 -7.44 -14.64
N GLU A 97 10.56 -6.68 -15.02
CA GLU A 97 11.87 -7.23 -15.38
C GLU A 97 12.47 -8.07 -14.24
N PHE A 98 12.46 -7.54 -13.01
CA PHE A 98 13.00 -8.22 -11.84
C PHE A 98 12.31 -9.55 -11.54
N LEU A 99 10.97 -9.59 -11.60
CA LEU A 99 10.21 -10.81 -11.35
C LEU A 99 10.37 -11.83 -12.48
N ASP A 100 10.42 -11.37 -13.73
CA ASP A 100 10.65 -12.24 -14.91
C ASP A 100 12.05 -12.87 -14.88
N GLU A 101 13.08 -12.10 -14.51
CA GLU A 101 14.46 -12.62 -14.37
C GLU A 101 14.57 -13.69 -13.29
N ASN A 102 13.73 -13.62 -12.26
CA ASN A 102 13.67 -14.62 -11.18
C ASN A 102 12.67 -15.76 -11.46
N GLY A 103 11.95 -15.72 -12.61
CA GLY A 103 10.97 -16.73 -12.98
C GLY A 103 9.69 -16.73 -12.13
N THR A 104 9.38 -15.59 -11.51
CA THR A 104 8.27 -15.41 -10.56
C THR A 104 7.34 -14.27 -10.98
N PRO A 105 6.68 -14.33 -12.16
CA PRO A 105 5.80 -13.26 -12.62
C PRO A 105 4.65 -13.01 -11.63
N LEU A 106 4.07 -11.81 -11.67
CA LEU A 106 2.88 -11.46 -10.89
C LEU A 106 1.68 -12.33 -11.28
N ASP A 107 0.87 -12.66 -10.28
CA ASP A 107 -0.38 -13.39 -10.50
C ASP A 107 -1.55 -12.42 -10.70
N ALA A 108 -1.62 -11.28 -9.98
CA ALA A 108 -2.63 -10.24 -10.18
C ALA A 108 -2.26 -8.89 -9.55
N VAL A 109 -3.00 -7.86 -9.97
CA VAL A 109 -2.99 -6.50 -9.41
C VAL A 109 -4.41 -6.14 -8.98
N LEU A 110 -4.64 -6.08 -7.68
CA LEU A 110 -5.93 -5.73 -7.07
C LEU A 110 -6.07 -4.20 -7.03
N SER A 111 -6.92 -3.63 -7.88
CA SER A 111 -7.17 -2.19 -7.94
C SER A 111 -8.35 -1.80 -7.07
N MET A 112 -8.08 -1.14 -5.95
CA MET A 112 -9.08 -0.66 -4.99
C MET A 112 -9.72 0.64 -5.46
N GLU A 113 -11.00 0.61 -5.81
CA GLU A 113 -11.76 1.76 -6.27
C GLU A 113 -12.55 2.39 -5.11
N VAL A 114 -12.27 3.65 -4.79
CA VAL A 114 -12.94 4.39 -3.70
C VAL A 114 -13.16 5.85 -4.12
N PRO A 115 -14.38 6.41 -3.92
CA PRO A 115 -14.67 7.80 -4.21
C PRO A 115 -13.83 8.78 -3.36
N ASP A 116 -13.47 9.92 -3.94
CA ASP A 116 -12.58 10.93 -3.34
C ASP A 116 -13.03 11.45 -1.98
N ASP A 117 -14.33 11.70 -1.81
CA ASP A 117 -14.89 12.20 -0.56
C ASP A 117 -14.73 11.19 0.59
N ALA A 118 -14.79 9.91 0.29
CA ALA A 118 -14.52 8.84 1.25
C ALA A 118 -13.01 8.78 1.60
N LEU A 119 -12.12 8.99 0.62
CA LEU A 119 -10.66 8.96 0.83
C LEU A 119 -10.19 10.03 1.82
N VAL A 120 -10.61 11.29 1.60
CA VAL A 120 -10.25 12.40 2.50
C VAL A 120 -10.75 12.14 3.91
N ARG A 121 -11.99 11.66 4.05
CA ARG A 121 -12.57 11.33 5.36
C ARG A 121 -11.78 10.21 6.05
N ARG A 122 -11.46 9.13 5.31
CA ARG A 122 -10.71 7.99 5.87
C ARG A 122 -9.33 8.42 6.37
N LEU A 123 -8.56 9.17 5.56
CA LEU A 123 -7.22 9.61 5.94
C LEU A 123 -7.22 10.56 7.15
N SER A 124 -8.17 11.51 7.22
CA SER A 124 -8.27 12.43 8.35
C SER A 124 -8.63 11.75 9.68
N ARG A 125 -9.28 10.58 9.62
CA ARG A 125 -9.69 9.78 10.79
C ARG A 125 -8.75 8.63 11.11
N ARG A 126 -7.71 8.41 10.29
CA ARG A 126 -6.67 7.41 10.54
C ARG A 126 -5.81 7.79 11.73
N ARG A 127 -5.42 6.79 12.51
CA ARG A 127 -4.46 6.88 13.61
C ARG A 127 -3.47 5.73 13.50
N VAL A 128 -2.33 5.89 14.14
CA VAL A 128 -1.27 4.87 14.15
C VAL A 128 -0.70 4.79 15.55
N HIS A 129 -0.37 3.59 15.97
CA HIS A 129 0.39 3.37 17.19
C HIS A 129 1.85 3.73 16.94
N ASP A 130 2.40 4.67 17.69
CA ASP A 130 3.73 5.27 17.45
C ASP A 130 4.88 4.27 17.53
N GLU A 131 4.76 3.26 18.38
CA GLU A 131 5.81 2.24 18.58
C GLU A 131 5.65 1.01 17.67
N THR A 132 4.41 0.55 17.40
CA THR A 132 4.16 -0.69 16.66
C THR A 132 3.85 -0.47 15.18
N GLY A 133 3.48 0.76 14.79
CA GLY A 133 3.03 1.07 13.44
C GLY A 133 1.60 0.59 13.12
N GLU A 134 0.93 -0.07 14.07
CA GLU A 134 -0.43 -0.58 13.89
C GLU A 134 -1.38 0.56 13.53
N THR A 135 -2.24 0.32 12.53
CA THR A 135 -3.12 1.35 11.99
C THR A 135 -4.53 1.14 12.47
N TYR A 136 -5.14 2.21 12.98
CA TYR A 136 -6.53 2.28 13.45
C TYR A 136 -7.34 3.31 12.68
N HIS A 137 -8.66 3.20 12.75
CA HIS A 137 -9.58 4.18 12.19
C HIS A 137 -10.66 4.55 13.21
N LEU A 138 -10.74 5.83 13.57
CA LEU A 138 -11.60 6.30 14.67
C LEU A 138 -13.11 5.99 14.52
N ASP A 139 -13.58 5.71 13.29
CA ASP A 139 -14.99 5.41 13.03
C ASP A 139 -15.25 3.91 12.78
N HIS A 140 -14.27 3.15 12.24
CA HIS A 140 -14.48 1.78 11.76
C HIS A 140 -13.67 0.73 12.52
N ASP A 141 -12.49 1.11 13.03
CA ASP A 141 -11.58 0.24 13.76
C ASP A 141 -10.81 1.06 14.80
N PRO A 142 -11.49 1.51 15.89
CA PRO A 142 -10.88 2.36 16.89
C PRO A 142 -9.81 1.60 17.70
N PRO A 143 -8.78 2.33 18.22
CA PRO A 143 -7.79 1.72 19.10
C PRO A 143 -8.46 1.00 20.27
N PRO A 144 -7.97 -0.18 20.68
CA PRO A 144 -8.45 -0.88 21.87
C PRO A 144 -8.34 -0.03 23.15
N GLU A 145 -9.24 -0.23 24.12
CA GLU A 145 -9.28 0.55 25.35
C GLU A 145 -8.05 0.38 26.26
N ASP A 146 -7.30 -0.70 26.09
CA ASP A 146 -6.08 -1.03 26.84
C ASP A 146 -4.80 -0.46 26.21
N VAL A 147 -4.90 0.14 25.03
CA VAL A 147 -3.79 0.85 24.38
C VAL A 147 -3.63 2.24 25.00
N ASP A 148 -2.38 2.61 25.33
CA ASP A 148 -2.07 3.95 25.86
C ASP A 148 -2.46 5.03 24.83
N PRO A 149 -3.39 5.94 25.14
CA PRO A 149 -3.81 7.00 24.23
C PRO A 149 -2.67 7.92 23.77
N ASP A 150 -1.62 8.06 24.59
CA ASP A 150 -0.46 8.91 24.26
C ASP A 150 0.40 8.30 23.12
N LEU A 151 0.23 7.00 22.84
CA LEU A 151 0.88 6.30 21.73
C LEU A 151 0.05 6.32 20.43
N ILE A 152 -1.18 6.86 20.47
CA ILE A 152 -2.05 6.93 19.30
C ILE A 152 -1.91 8.29 18.63
N VAL A 153 -1.19 8.31 17.51
CA VAL A 153 -0.84 9.54 16.80
C VAL A 153 -1.47 9.62 15.42
N GLN A 154 -1.59 10.82 14.87
CA GLN A 154 -1.88 11.06 13.48
C GLN A 154 -0.56 11.10 12.71
N ARG A 155 -0.50 10.46 11.53
CA ARG A 155 0.68 10.55 10.66
C ARG A 155 0.88 11.98 10.17
N SER A 156 2.12 12.41 9.98
CA SER A 156 2.45 13.73 9.42
C SER A 156 1.89 13.92 7.99
N ASP A 157 1.80 12.82 7.23
CA ASP A 157 1.27 12.82 5.87
C ASP A 157 -0.27 12.73 5.80
N ASP A 158 -0.98 12.77 6.93
CA ASP A 158 -2.45 12.81 7.02
C ASP A 158 -3.01 14.22 7.37
N GLU A 159 -2.19 15.24 7.25
CA GLU A 159 -2.65 16.62 7.31
C GLU A 159 -3.45 17.00 6.05
N PRO A 160 -4.49 17.87 6.14
CA PRO A 160 -5.42 18.12 5.03
C PRO A 160 -4.76 18.59 3.73
N GLU A 161 -3.69 19.37 3.81
CA GLU A 161 -2.95 19.84 2.63
C GLU A 161 -2.14 18.71 2.01
N THR A 162 -1.46 17.91 2.84
CA THR A 162 -0.69 16.75 2.40
C THR A 162 -1.59 15.68 1.78
N ILE A 163 -2.78 15.42 2.36
CA ILE A 163 -3.78 14.51 1.77
C ILE A 163 -4.13 14.93 0.34
N ARG A 164 -4.38 16.24 0.10
CA ARG A 164 -4.72 16.74 -1.24
C ARG A 164 -3.56 16.52 -2.22
N ASN A 165 -2.33 16.85 -1.80
CA ASN A 165 -1.15 16.63 -2.63
C ASN A 165 -0.99 15.13 -2.96
N ARG A 166 -1.11 14.25 -1.98
CA ARG A 166 -1.02 12.79 -2.20
C ARG A 166 -2.04 12.27 -3.20
N LEU A 167 -3.28 12.78 -3.17
CA LEU A 167 -4.31 12.42 -4.13
C LEU A 167 -4.01 12.97 -5.54
N GLU A 168 -3.45 14.18 -5.64
CA GLU A 168 -3.01 14.76 -6.91
C GLU A 168 -1.86 13.96 -7.52
N VAL A 169 -0.81 13.71 -6.75
CA VAL A 169 0.35 12.89 -7.15
C VAL A 169 -0.09 11.47 -7.56
N TYR A 170 -1.02 10.85 -6.81
CA TYR A 170 -1.56 9.55 -7.19
C TYR A 170 -2.23 9.57 -8.57
N ARG A 171 -3.05 10.58 -8.85
CA ARG A 171 -3.76 10.70 -10.15
C ARG A 171 -2.81 10.96 -11.32
N GLU A 172 -1.76 11.73 -11.07
CA GLU A 172 -0.80 12.09 -12.12
C GLU A 172 0.19 10.98 -12.42
N GLU A 173 0.71 10.30 -11.38
CA GLU A 173 1.83 9.39 -11.49
C GLU A 173 1.44 7.92 -11.39
N THR A 174 0.44 7.59 -10.56
CA THR A 174 0.16 6.21 -10.18
C THR A 174 -1.10 5.64 -10.84
N GLU A 175 -2.18 6.40 -10.91
CA GLU A 175 -3.44 5.95 -11.52
C GLU A 175 -3.26 5.48 -12.99
N PRO A 176 -2.40 6.11 -13.83
CA PRO A 176 -2.14 5.64 -15.18
C PRO A 176 -1.61 4.20 -15.28
N LEU A 177 -0.96 3.68 -14.22
CA LEU A 177 -0.48 2.29 -14.17
C LEU A 177 -1.61 1.25 -14.30
N ALA A 178 -2.86 1.62 -14.04
CA ALA A 178 -3.99 0.72 -14.25
C ALA A 178 -4.00 0.20 -15.68
N SER A 179 -3.78 1.08 -16.67
CA SER A 179 -3.71 0.67 -18.09
C SER A 179 -2.52 -0.24 -18.40
N TYR A 180 -1.37 0.00 -17.74
CA TYR A 180 -0.19 -0.87 -17.89
C TYR A 180 -0.48 -2.32 -17.48
N TYR A 181 -1.23 -2.52 -16.41
CA TYR A 181 -1.60 -3.86 -15.94
C TYR A 181 -2.83 -4.43 -16.62
N GLU A 182 -3.77 -3.59 -17.07
CA GLU A 182 -4.91 -4.00 -17.90
C GLU A 182 -4.46 -4.59 -19.24
N ASP A 183 -3.50 -3.94 -19.91
CA ASP A 183 -2.90 -4.42 -21.17
C ASP A 183 -2.19 -5.77 -21.03
N ARG A 184 -1.93 -6.22 -19.81
CA ARG A 184 -1.27 -7.50 -19.46
C ARG A 184 -2.23 -8.53 -18.87
N ASP A 185 -3.52 -8.24 -18.87
CA ASP A 185 -4.57 -9.09 -18.26
C ASP A 185 -4.32 -9.39 -16.76
N LEU A 186 -3.64 -8.48 -16.03
CA LEU A 186 -3.32 -8.64 -14.61
C LEU A 186 -4.21 -7.82 -13.69
N LEU A 187 -4.91 -6.77 -14.20
CA LEU A 187 -5.70 -5.85 -13.38
C LEU A 187 -7.05 -6.47 -12.98
N VAL A 188 -7.33 -6.43 -11.69
CA VAL A 188 -8.62 -6.86 -11.12
C VAL A 188 -9.19 -5.72 -10.28
N SER A 189 -10.28 -5.09 -10.73
CA SER A 189 -10.94 -4.01 -10.00
C SER A 189 -11.74 -4.55 -8.82
N VAL A 190 -11.60 -3.90 -7.66
CA VAL A 190 -12.31 -4.20 -6.42
C VAL A 190 -12.96 -2.94 -5.87
N ASP A 191 -14.28 -2.95 -5.66
CA ASP A 191 -14.96 -1.87 -4.95
C ASP A 191 -14.50 -1.82 -3.49
N GLY A 192 -13.72 -0.80 -3.14
CA GLY A 192 -13.16 -0.57 -1.82
C GLY A 192 -14.09 0.18 -0.86
N THR A 193 -15.38 0.33 -1.19
CA THR A 193 -16.38 0.95 -0.32
C THR A 193 -17.07 -0.08 0.59
N GLY A 194 -17.50 0.34 1.78
CA GLY A 194 -18.17 -0.51 2.76
C GLY A 194 -17.28 -0.85 3.95
N GLU A 195 -17.73 -1.84 4.73
CA GLU A 195 -17.00 -2.33 5.89
C GLU A 195 -15.80 -3.20 5.48
N ILE A 196 -14.81 -3.31 6.38
CA ILE A 196 -13.54 -4.01 6.13
C ILE A 196 -13.76 -5.43 5.61
N GLU A 197 -14.66 -6.18 6.26
CA GLU A 197 -14.98 -7.58 5.90
C GLU A 197 -15.71 -7.70 4.55
N GLU A 198 -16.55 -6.74 4.20
CA GLU A 198 -17.25 -6.74 2.91
C GLU A 198 -16.27 -6.53 1.75
N VAL A 199 -15.31 -5.61 1.93
CA VAL A 199 -14.26 -5.37 0.94
C VAL A 199 -13.35 -6.60 0.82
N PHE A 200 -12.99 -7.22 1.96
CA PHE A 200 -12.17 -8.43 1.94
C PHE A 200 -12.86 -9.58 1.21
N GLY A 201 -14.16 -9.79 1.44
CA GLY A 201 -14.92 -10.80 0.70
C GLY A 201 -14.91 -10.62 -0.81
N ARG A 202 -14.95 -9.34 -1.30
CA ARG A 202 -14.79 -9.05 -2.73
C ARG A 202 -13.38 -9.38 -3.26
N ILE A 203 -12.35 -9.18 -2.43
CA ILE A 203 -10.98 -9.58 -2.77
C ILE A 203 -10.88 -11.11 -2.87
N GLU A 204 -11.43 -11.85 -1.90
CA GLU A 204 -11.44 -13.31 -1.95
C GLU A 204 -12.17 -13.84 -3.20
N GLU A 205 -13.35 -13.28 -3.52
CA GLU A 205 -14.08 -13.63 -4.74
C GLU A 205 -13.27 -13.37 -6.02
N ALA A 206 -12.51 -12.27 -6.04
CA ALA A 206 -11.66 -11.92 -7.16
C ALA A 206 -10.48 -12.90 -7.30
N LEU A 207 -9.82 -13.26 -6.20
CA LEU A 207 -8.72 -14.23 -6.19
C LEU A 207 -9.17 -15.64 -6.56
N ASP A 208 -10.32 -16.07 -6.04
CA ASP A 208 -10.95 -17.36 -6.41
C ASP A 208 -11.28 -17.47 -7.91
N ALA A 209 -11.54 -16.34 -8.56
CA ALA A 209 -11.81 -16.31 -10.00
C ALA A 209 -10.55 -16.52 -10.84
N LEU A 210 -9.37 -16.14 -10.32
CA LEU A 210 -8.08 -16.32 -11.00
C LEU A 210 -7.58 -17.76 -10.96
N GLU A 211 -7.98 -18.54 -9.95
CA GLU A 211 -7.57 -19.95 -9.80
C GLU A 211 -8.39 -20.93 -10.68
N ARG A 212 -9.39 -20.45 -11.42
CA ARG A 212 -10.30 -21.27 -12.26
C ARG A 212 -9.90 -21.25 -13.73
#